data_e7b8598d7777b3eba457a2c559070268
#
_entry.id   e7b8598d7777b3eba457a2c559070268
#
_cell.length_a   1.000
_cell.length_b   1.000
_cell.length_c   1.000
_cell.angle_alpha   90.00
_cell.angle_beta   90.00
_cell.angle_gamma   90.00
#
_symmetry.space_group_name_H-M   'P 1'
#
loop_
_entity.id
_entity.type
_entity.pdbx_description
1 polymer ?
#
loop_
_entity_poly.entity_id
_entity_poly.type
_entity_poly.pdbx_seq_one_letter_code
_entity_poly.pdbx_strand_id
1 'polypeptide(L)'
;LKKLVIATAVALFSTTAIAADKLTIINSGSKTGGFSMQSTAYSTDLADTYDINLVNPGDRCVALGSLLPKIDGPVLMPWASDYEAVGRDGGCVKFDINSAITLRYDSAPLFVCTRGGNVAKDSGRVAHTVPVDGPLARVVKEFNNEFGTTHKPVVYDGSGDARLALINGEVDYALLSKKHVLVVTAADKAITCEQSLASAGPNSLPAQTGNPKLAFGWDMTWMALNMTPAQADSLKMRMMEKHLDCTTAIGTWSKCNTVYNTSWDLTTNEINSRWEPMVESQR
;
A
#
# COMPACT_ATOMS: atom_id res chain seq x y z
N LEU A 1 -78.51 15.21 -3.03
CA LEU A 1 -77.32 14.45 -3.43
C LEU A 1 -76.14 15.37 -3.62
N LYS A 2 -75.29 15.51 -2.60
CA LYS A 2 -74.05 16.29 -2.67
C LYS A 2 -72.96 15.37 -3.18
N LYS A 3 -72.37 15.65 -4.33
CA LYS A 3 -71.19 14.96 -4.85
C LYS A 3 -69.94 15.49 -4.14
N LEU A 4 -69.30 14.65 -3.38
CA LEU A 4 -68.01 14.90 -2.77
C LEU A 4 -66.92 14.63 -3.82
N VAL A 5 -66.24 15.66 -4.28
CA VAL A 5 -65.07 15.51 -5.17
C VAL A 5 -63.84 15.40 -4.27
N ILE A 6 -63.28 14.19 -4.19
CA ILE A 6 -61.99 13.96 -3.52
C ILE A 6 -60.89 14.28 -4.53
N ALA A 7 -60.24 15.40 -4.35
CA ALA A 7 -59.02 15.74 -5.11
C ALA A 7 -57.83 15.02 -4.48
N THR A 8 -57.34 13.96 -5.12
CA THR A 8 -56.11 13.27 -4.72
C THR A 8 -54.93 14.08 -5.21
N ALA A 9 -54.28 14.79 -4.29
CA ALA A 9 -53.01 15.46 -4.57
C ALA A 9 -51.89 14.41 -4.64
N VAL A 10 -51.46 14.05 -5.84
CA VAL A 10 -50.24 13.25 -6.06
C VAL A 10 -49.06 14.18 -5.83
N ALA A 11 -48.43 14.08 -4.64
CA ALA A 11 -47.16 14.73 -4.39
C ALA A 11 -46.08 14.00 -5.22
N LEU A 12 -45.70 14.59 -6.34
CA LEU A 12 -44.52 14.23 -7.09
C LEU A 12 -43.31 14.58 -6.24
N PHE A 13 -42.80 13.60 -5.48
CA PHE A 13 -41.45 13.69 -4.95
C PHE A 13 -40.49 13.60 -6.14
N SER A 14 -40.09 14.75 -6.66
CA SER A 14 -38.93 14.83 -7.52
C SER A 14 -37.71 14.47 -6.66
N THR A 15 -37.29 13.21 -6.69
CA THR A 15 -35.97 12.83 -6.25
C THR A 15 -34.99 13.54 -7.16
N THR A 16 -34.51 14.72 -6.76
CA THR A 16 -33.31 15.29 -7.35
C THR A 16 -32.23 14.27 -7.13
N ALA A 17 -31.81 13.58 -8.20
CA ALA A 17 -30.61 12.75 -8.17
C ALA A 17 -29.47 13.71 -7.78
N ILE A 18 -29.03 13.63 -6.56
CA ILE A 18 -27.82 14.34 -6.10
C ILE A 18 -26.70 13.70 -6.93
N ALA A 19 -26.10 14.49 -7.80
CA ALA A 19 -24.92 14.02 -8.55
C ALA A 19 -23.88 13.56 -7.54
N ALA A 20 -23.39 12.34 -7.70
CA ALA A 20 -22.35 11.81 -6.86
C ALA A 20 -21.11 12.73 -6.93
N ASP A 21 -20.51 13.01 -5.79
CA ASP A 21 -19.30 13.81 -5.73
C ASP A 21 -18.17 13.09 -6.49
N LYS A 22 -17.43 13.85 -7.32
CA LYS A 22 -16.30 13.29 -8.06
C LYS A 22 -15.14 12.99 -7.10
N LEU A 23 -14.55 11.81 -7.24
CA LEU A 23 -13.34 11.43 -6.53
C LEU A 23 -12.33 10.80 -7.48
N THR A 24 -11.14 11.39 -7.60
CA THR A 24 -10.04 10.76 -8.34
C THR A 24 -9.21 9.92 -7.40
N ILE A 25 -9.03 8.63 -7.71
CA ILE A 25 -8.10 7.74 -7.01
C ILE A 25 -6.85 7.59 -7.87
N ILE A 26 -5.71 8.06 -7.37
CA ILE A 26 -4.43 7.95 -8.08
C ILE A 26 -3.62 6.80 -7.47
N ASN A 27 -3.29 5.78 -8.27
CA ASN A 27 -2.27 4.83 -7.89
C ASN A 27 -0.87 5.44 -8.11
N SER A 28 -0.17 5.76 -7.04
CA SER A 28 1.20 6.30 -7.10
C SER A 28 2.28 5.22 -7.26
N GLY A 29 1.91 3.94 -7.23
CA GLY A 29 2.84 2.81 -7.35
C GLY A 29 2.79 2.10 -8.70
N SER A 30 3.48 0.96 -8.80
CA SER A 30 3.46 0.12 -10.00
C SER A 30 2.06 -0.47 -10.27
N LYS A 31 1.80 -0.83 -11.53
CA LYS A 31 0.50 -1.40 -11.95
C LYS A 31 0.19 -2.74 -11.30
N THR A 32 1.20 -3.52 -10.95
CA THR A 32 1.09 -4.85 -10.34
C THR A 32 1.30 -4.83 -8.82
N GLY A 33 1.63 -3.67 -8.26
CA GLY A 33 1.93 -3.48 -6.85
C GLY A 33 0.72 -3.44 -5.94
N GLY A 34 1.01 -3.40 -4.65
CA GLY A 34 -0.02 -3.36 -3.62
C GLY A 34 -0.91 -2.13 -3.65
N PHE A 35 -0.37 -0.99 -4.04
CA PHE A 35 -1.16 0.23 -4.20
C PHE A 35 -2.17 0.12 -5.33
N SER A 36 -1.80 -0.51 -6.45
CA SER A 36 -2.74 -0.76 -7.55
C SER A 36 -3.90 -1.63 -7.10
N MET A 37 -3.63 -2.71 -6.36
CA MET A 37 -4.67 -3.60 -5.85
C MET A 37 -5.60 -2.90 -4.87
N GLN A 38 -5.08 -2.08 -3.97
CA GLN A 38 -5.89 -1.31 -3.03
C GLN A 38 -6.67 -0.20 -3.73
N SER A 39 -6.06 0.53 -4.67
CA SER A 39 -6.73 1.57 -5.46
C SER A 39 -7.91 1.00 -6.24
N THR A 40 -7.73 -0.18 -6.86
CA THR A 40 -8.81 -0.89 -7.56
C THR A 40 -9.92 -1.32 -6.59
N ALA A 41 -9.56 -1.84 -5.41
CA ALA A 41 -10.55 -2.21 -4.41
C ALA A 41 -11.37 -0.99 -3.95
N TYR A 42 -10.71 0.12 -3.60
CA TYR A 42 -11.41 1.34 -3.21
C TYR A 42 -12.24 1.93 -4.35
N SER A 43 -11.76 1.87 -5.60
CA SER A 43 -12.56 2.36 -6.73
C SER A 43 -13.88 1.61 -6.89
N THR A 44 -13.89 0.32 -6.57
CA THR A 44 -15.12 -0.50 -6.59
C THR A 44 -16.02 -0.20 -5.39
N ASP A 45 -15.44 -0.13 -4.20
CA ASP A 45 -16.21 -0.05 -2.97
C ASP A 45 -16.81 1.33 -2.68
N LEU A 46 -16.19 2.38 -3.19
CA LEU A 46 -16.65 3.76 -3.03
C LEU A 46 -17.56 4.21 -4.17
N ALA A 47 -17.74 3.39 -5.22
CA ALA A 47 -18.55 3.73 -6.39
C ALA A 47 -20.07 3.87 -6.10
N ASP A 48 -20.53 3.39 -4.94
CA ASP A 48 -21.90 3.62 -4.47
C ASP A 48 -22.13 5.04 -3.95
N THR A 49 -21.07 5.78 -3.66
CA THR A 49 -21.12 7.12 -3.04
C THR A 49 -20.50 8.19 -3.93
N TYR A 50 -19.44 7.83 -4.68
CA TYR A 50 -18.65 8.75 -5.49
C TYR A 50 -18.67 8.37 -6.97
N ASP A 51 -18.59 9.38 -7.83
CA ASP A 51 -18.23 9.21 -9.26
C ASP A 51 -16.71 9.05 -9.36
N ILE A 52 -16.25 7.79 -9.47
CA ILE A 52 -14.82 7.43 -9.33
C ILE A 52 -14.08 7.53 -10.65
N ASN A 53 -12.99 8.31 -10.65
CA ASN A 53 -11.97 8.31 -11.69
C ASN A 53 -10.72 7.59 -11.18
N LEU A 54 -10.50 6.32 -11.56
CA LEU A 54 -9.28 5.58 -11.19
C LEU A 54 -8.16 5.85 -12.20
N VAL A 55 -7.06 6.44 -11.74
CA VAL A 55 -5.86 6.75 -12.51
C VAL A 55 -4.71 5.85 -12.08
N ASN A 56 -4.23 5.02 -13.00
CA ASN A 56 -3.16 4.05 -12.75
C ASN A 56 -2.01 4.21 -13.74
N PRO A 57 -1.14 5.21 -13.58
CA PRO A 57 -0.04 5.47 -14.51
C PRO A 57 1.07 4.39 -14.44
N GLY A 58 1.17 3.68 -13.32
CA GLY A 58 2.22 2.69 -13.09
C GLY A 58 3.56 3.29 -12.68
N ASP A 59 3.67 4.61 -12.59
CA ASP A 59 4.87 5.35 -12.23
C ASP A 59 4.51 6.53 -11.32
N ARG A 60 5.22 6.67 -10.18
CA ARG A 60 4.95 7.74 -9.21
C ARG A 60 5.32 9.12 -9.73
N CYS A 61 6.36 9.22 -10.55
CA CYS A 61 6.80 10.49 -11.12
C CYS A 61 5.75 11.05 -12.07
N VAL A 62 5.13 10.18 -12.85
CA VAL A 62 4.00 10.52 -13.71
C VAL A 62 2.78 10.88 -12.86
N ALA A 63 2.48 10.09 -11.83
CA ALA A 63 1.35 10.34 -10.93
C ALA A 63 1.43 11.73 -10.29
N LEU A 64 2.56 12.05 -9.69
CA LEU A 64 2.74 13.26 -8.89
C LEU A 64 3.16 14.48 -9.71
N GLY A 65 4.09 14.31 -10.65
CA GLY A 65 4.65 15.41 -11.42
C GLY A 65 3.78 15.84 -12.60
N SER A 66 3.05 14.93 -13.21
CA SER A 66 2.32 15.20 -14.45
C SER A 66 0.80 15.17 -14.29
N LEU A 67 0.26 14.34 -13.40
CA LEU A 67 -1.19 14.15 -13.27
C LEU A 67 -1.78 14.92 -12.11
N LEU A 68 -1.26 14.75 -10.91
CA LEU A 68 -1.79 15.41 -9.70
C LEU A 68 -1.95 16.93 -9.86
N PRO A 69 -1.00 17.69 -10.44
CA PRO A 69 -1.15 19.12 -10.61
C PRO A 69 -2.27 19.56 -11.56
N LYS A 70 -2.85 18.62 -12.33
CA LYS A 70 -3.93 18.89 -13.30
C LYS A 70 -5.32 18.51 -12.77
N ILE A 71 -5.40 18.04 -11.54
CA ILE A 71 -6.66 17.59 -10.92
C ILE A 71 -7.13 18.66 -9.95
N ASP A 72 -8.21 19.33 -10.31
CA ASP A 72 -8.79 20.41 -9.49
C ASP A 72 -9.74 19.90 -8.41
N GLY A 73 -10.17 18.63 -8.47
CA GLY A 73 -11.14 18.04 -7.54
C GLY A 73 -10.48 17.16 -6.45
N PRO A 74 -11.32 16.55 -5.59
CA PRO A 74 -10.91 15.64 -4.56
C PRO A 74 -10.05 14.49 -5.08
N VAL A 75 -8.94 14.19 -4.37
CA VAL A 75 -8.03 13.10 -4.70
C VAL A 75 -7.81 12.21 -3.49
N LEU A 76 -7.86 10.90 -3.71
CA LEU A 76 -7.41 9.86 -2.78
C LEU A 76 -6.16 9.20 -3.35
N MET A 77 -5.08 9.16 -2.59
CA MET A 77 -3.79 8.63 -3.05
C MET A 77 -3.04 7.88 -1.95
N PRO A 78 -2.46 6.70 -2.24
CA PRO A 78 -1.54 6.04 -1.31
C PRO A 78 -0.15 6.66 -1.38
N TRP A 79 0.52 6.75 -0.24
CA TRP A 79 1.90 7.20 -0.09
C TRP A 79 2.68 6.28 0.84
N ALA A 80 3.94 6.10 0.65
CA ALA A 80 4.76 5.20 1.46
C ALA A 80 6.06 5.88 1.91
N SER A 81 6.64 5.37 3.00
CA SER A 81 7.86 5.91 3.60
C SER A 81 9.07 5.89 2.66
N ASP A 82 9.19 4.88 1.81
CA ASP A 82 10.25 4.80 0.80
C ASP A 82 10.09 5.86 -0.30
N TYR A 83 8.87 6.28 -0.61
CA TYR A 83 8.61 7.38 -1.54
C TYR A 83 9.04 8.72 -0.94
N GLU A 84 8.78 8.91 0.37
CA GLU A 84 9.23 10.09 1.10
C GLU A 84 10.75 10.20 1.10
N ALA A 85 11.45 9.09 1.38
CA ALA A 85 12.91 9.04 1.35
C ALA A 85 13.49 9.46 -0.01
N VAL A 86 12.99 8.86 -1.09
CA VAL A 86 13.44 9.18 -2.45
C VAL A 86 13.09 10.62 -2.85
N GLY A 87 11.96 11.14 -2.40
CA GLY A 87 11.55 12.53 -2.65
C GLY A 87 12.49 13.54 -2.02
N ARG A 88 12.97 13.28 -0.79
CA ARG A 88 13.92 14.14 -0.07
C ARG A 88 15.31 14.15 -0.70
N ASP A 89 15.74 13.08 -1.30
CA ASP A 89 17.07 12.95 -1.94
C ASP A 89 17.11 13.50 -3.38
N GLY A 90 16.13 14.30 -3.78
CA GLY A 90 16.10 14.92 -5.10
C GLY A 90 15.42 14.05 -6.19
N GLY A 91 14.62 13.08 -5.77
CA GLY A 91 13.80 12.27 -6.67
C GLY A 91 12.88 13.10 -7.57
N CYS A 92 12.26 12.43 -8.53
CA CYS A 92 11.52 13.04 -9.64
C CYS A 92 10.34 13.93 -9.22
N VAL A 93 9.92 13.89 -7.96
CA VAL A 93 8.82 14.70 -7.43
C VAL A 93 9.07 15.09 -5.98
N LYS A 94 9.02 16.37 -5.71
CA LYS A 94 8.89 16.90 -4.34
C LYS A 94 7.40 16.94 -4.01
N PHE A 95 6.94 16.02 -3.18
CA PHE A 95 5.60 16.03 -2.62
C PHE A 95 5.67 16.43 -1.15
N ASP A 96 4.93 17.46 -0.77
CA ASP A 96 4.81 17.83 0.63
C ASP A 96 3.63 17.09 1.25
N ILE A 97 3.92 16.07 2.02
CA ILE A 97 2.91 15.27 2.71
C ILE A 97 2.06 16.13 3.70
N ASN A 98 2.58 17.26 4.19
CA ASN A 98 1.83 18.15 5.05
C ASN A 98 0.70 18.90 4.33
N SER A 99 0.70 18.90 2.99
CA SER A 99 -0.41 19.42 2.17
C SER A 99 -1.60 18.47 2.10
N ALA A 100 -1.49 17.26 2.62
CA ALA A 100 -2.50 16.23 2.56
C ALA A 100 -3.11 15.94 3.94
N ILE A 101 -4.35 15.44 3.95
CA ILE A 101 -5.01 14.93 5.14
C ILE A 101 -4.87 13.41 5.16
N THR A 102 -4.26 12.87 6.21
CA THR A 102 -4.15 11.42 6.38
C THR A 102 -5.50 10.82 6.73
N LEU A 103 -5.90 9.78 6.02
CA LEU A 103 -7.14 9.04 6.27
C LEU A 103 -6.88 7.70 6.95
N ARG A 104 -5.86 6.98 6.48
CA ARG A 104 -5.55 5.63 6.94
C ARG A 104 -4.04 5.43 6.89
N TYR A 105 -3.49 4.84 7.95
CA TYR A 105 -2.10 4.40 8.01
C TYR A 105 -2.05 2.88 8.15
N ASP A 106 -1.20 2.24 7.37
CA ASP A 106 -0.96 0.82 7.41
C ASP A 106 0.53 0.54 7.62
N SER A 107 0.84 -0.39 8.49
CA SER A 107 2.18 -0.94 8.61
C SER A 107 2.15 -2.46 8.56
N ALA A 108 3.15 -3.04 7.91
CA ALA A 108 3.33 -4.48 7.86
C ALA A 108 4.80 -4.83 7.70
N PRO A 109 5.33 -5.84 8.40
CA PRO A 109 6.67 -6.33 8.15
C PRO A 109 6.74 -6.95 6.75
N LEU A 110 7.93 -6.94 6.16
CA LEU A 110 8.23 -7.79 5.02
C LEU A 110 8.61 -9.19 5.48
N PHE A 111 8.45 -10.11 4.57
CA PHE A 111 8.80 -11.52 4.73
C PHE A 111 9.80 -11.94 3.67
N VAL A 112 10.71 -12.83 4.03
CA VAL A 112 11.59 -13.52 3.10
C VAL A 112 10.85 -14.76 2.62
N CYS A 113 10.47 -14.76 1.35
CA CYS A 113 9.82 -15.91 0.71
C CYS A 113 10.84 -16.67 -0.13
N THR A 114 10.77 -18.00 -0.11
CA THR A 114 11.69 -18.88 -0.82
C THR A 114 11.03 -20.20 -1.23
N ARG A 115 11.58 -20.83 -2.25
CA ARG A 115 11.22 -22.19 -2.67
C ARG A 115 12.23 -23.21 -2.08
N GLY A 116 12.25 -23.35 -0.76
CA GLY A 116 13.05 -24.37 -0.07
C GLY A 116 14.48 -23.96 0.31
N GLY A 117 14.88 -22.71 0.10
CA GLY A 117 16.17 -22.18 0.55
C GLY A 117 16.11 -21.59 1.97
N ASN A 118 17.29 -21.31 2.53
CA ASN A 118 17.44 -20.59 3.79
C ASN A 118 18.35 -19.38 3.58
N VAL A 119 17.80 -18.18 3.69
CA VAL A 119 18.51 -16.91 3.43
C VAL A 119 19.76 -16.72 4.30
N ALA A 120 19.83 -17.37 5.47
CA ALA A 120 20.98 -17.32 6.37
C ALA A 120 22.09 -18.33 6.02
N LYS A 121 21.86 -19.23 5.06
CA LYS A 121 22.81 -20.30 4.71
C LYS A 121 23.12 -20.37 3.23
N ASP A 122 22.11 -20.14 2.39
CA ASP A 122 22.17 -20.40 0.96
C ASP A 122 22.17 -19.08 0.21
N SER A 123 23.25 -18.79 -0.50
CA SER A 123 23.31 -17.60 -1.37
C SER A 123 22.40 -17.75 -2.57
N GLY A 124 21.83 -16.65 -3.05
CA GLY A 124 20.92 -16.67 -4.19
C GLY A 124 20.54 -15.27 -4.66
N ARG A 125 19.66 -15.24 -5.67
CA ARG A 125 19.05 -14.00 -6.18
C ARG A 125 17.88 -13.62 -5.31
N VAL A 126 17.86 -12.38 -4.85
CA VAL A 126 16.80 -11.85 -3.97
C VAL A 126 16.01 -10.77 -4.70
N ALA A 127 14.77 -11.06 -5.05
CA ALA A 127 13.87 -10.08 -5.64
C ALA A 127 13.44 -9.05 -4.61
N HIS A 128 13.52 -7.80 -5.00
CA HIS A 128 12.98 -6.67 -4.24
C HIS A 128 12.42 -5.60 -5.19
N THR A 129 11.73 -4.62 -4.64
CA THR A 129 11.16 -3.55 -5.45
C THR A 129 12.05 -2.32 -5.48
N VAL A 130 11.83 -1.45 -6.47
CA VAL A 130 12.51 -0.16 -6.61
C VAL A 130 12.51 0.67 -5.32
N PRO A 131 13.52 1.52 -5.12
CA PRO A 131 14.63 1.86 -6.01
C PRO A 131 15.79 0.86 -5.96
N VAL A 132 16.65 0.88 -7.00
CA VAL A 132 17.78 -0.05 -7.16
C VAL A 132 18.71 -0.04 -5.95
N ASP A 133 19.06 1.15 -5.46
CA ASP A 133 19.94 1.35 -4.30
C ASP A 133 19.14 1.71 -3.03
N GLY A 134 17.86 1.36 -3.02
CA GLY A 134 16.95 1.69 -1.93
C GLY A 134 17.10 0.81 -0.69
N PRO A 135 16.21 1.01 0.27
CA PRO A 135 16.25 0.32 1.57
C PRO A 135 16.28 -1.19 1.46
N LEU A 136 15.52 -1.76 0.50
CA LEU A 136 15.47 -3.21 0.31
C LEU A 136 16.78 -3.78 -0.22
N ALA A 137 17.48 -3.07 -1.10
CA ALA A 137 18.83 -3.45 -1.54
C ALA A 137 19.83 -3.45 -0.36
N ARG A 138 19.67 -2.51 0.57
CA ARG A 138 20.47 -2.47 1.82
C ARG A 138 20.19 -3.67 2.72
N VAL A 139 18.93 -4.07 2.87
CA VAL A 139 18.58 -5.30 3.61
C VAL A 139 19.25 -6.52 2.99
N VAL A 140 19.28 -6.66 1.66
CA VAL A 140 20.01 -7.75 1.00
C VAL A 140 21.51 -7.70 1.29
N LYS A 141 22.10 -6.49 1.31
CA LYS A 141 23.51 -6.30 1.70
C LYS A 141 23.74 -6.70 3.17
N GLU A 142 22.82 -6.35 4.06
CA GLU A 142 22.91 -6.75 5.47
C GLU A 142 22.74 -8.26 5.65
N PHE A 143 21.98 -8.98 4.83
CA PHE A 143 22.01 -10.46 4.83
C PHE A 143 23.40 -11.00 4.56
N ASN A 144 24.10 -10.44 3.55
CA ASN A 144 25.45 -10.87 3.23
C ASN A 144 26.42 -10.60 4.37
N ASN A 145 26.32 -9.44 5.02
CA ASN A 145 27.16 -9.07 6.15
C ASN A 145 26.90 -9.97 7.38
N GLU A 146 25.64 -10.19 7.71
CA GLU A 146 25.24 -10.93 8.90
C GLU A 146 25.49 -12.41 8.78
N PHE A 147 25.21 -13.00 7.62
CA PHE A 147 25.23 -14.45 7.42
C PHE A 147 26.46 -14.96 6.64
N GLY A 148 27.31 -14.05 6.14
CA GLY A 148 28.45 -14.42 5.31
C GLY A 148 28.05 -14.99 3.94
N THR A 149 26.85 -14.63 3.46
CA THR A 149 26.33 -15.06 2.17
C THR A 149 26.76 -14.13 1.03
N THR A 150 26.42 -14.49 -0.21
CA THR A 150 26.68 -13.69 -1.42
C THR A 150 25.39 -13.50 -2.23
N HIS A 151 24.32 -13.09 -1.56
CA HIS A 151 23.05 -12.77 -2.21
C HIS A 151 23.20 -11.64 -3.23
N LYS A 152 22.49 -11.76 -4.35
CA LYS A 152 22.46 -10.75 -5.40
C LYS A 152 21.08 -10.12 -5.45
N PRO A 153 20.95 -8.82 -5.22
CA PRO A 153 19.67 -8.14 -5.36
C PRO A 153 19.22 -8.12 -6.83
N VAL A 154 17.94 -8.37 -7.06
CA VAL A 154 17.29 -8.26 -8.38
C VAL A 154 16.07 -7.35 -8.22
N VAL A 155 16.07 -6.26 -8.95
CA VAL A 155 15.06 -5.20 -8.83
C VAL A 155 13.90 -5.45 -9.77
N TYR A 156 12.69 -5.29 -9.26
CA TYR A 156 11.43 -5.33 -10.02
C TYR A 156 10.63 -4.04 -9.81
N ASP A 157 9.82 -3.67 -10.78
CA ASP A 157 9.00 -2.45 -10.71
C ASP A 157 7.94 -2.52 -9.60
N GLY A 158 7.52 -3.74 -9.22
CA GLY A 158 6.53 -3.93 -8.17
C GLY A 158 6.59 -5.31 -7.52
N SER A 159 5.98 -5.40 -6.35
CA SER A 159 5.92 -6.67 -5.58
C SER A 159 5.15 -7.77 -6.32
N GLY A 160 4.29 -7.42 -7.28
CA GLY A 160 3.63 -8.39 -8.16
C GLY A 160 4.62 -9.11 -9.05
N ASP A 161 5.54 -8.36 -9.66
CA ASP A 161 6.55 -8.90 -10.58
C ASP A 161 7.62 -9.68 -9.79
N ALA A 162 8.08 -9.16 -8.65
CA ALA A 162 8.96 -9.88 -7.73
C ALA A 162 8.37 -11.24 -7.28
N ARG A 163 7.07 -11.26 -6.99
CA ARG A 163 6.33 -12.47 -6.64
C ARG A 163 6.29 -13.47 -7.80
N LEU A 164 6.00 -13.01 -9.02
CA LEU A 164 5.96 -13.86 -10.22
C LEU A 164 7.34 -14.45 -10.51
N ALA A 165 8.40 -13.67 -10.38
CA ALA A 165 9.76 -14.13 -10.54
C ALA A 165 10.12 -15.27 -9.56
N LEU A 166 9.65 -15.21 -8.30
CA LEU A 166 9.82 -16.32 -7.36
C LEU A 166 9.01 -17.55 -7.76
N ILE A 167 7.76 -17.39 -8.18
CA ILE A 167 6.91 -18.49 -8.66
C ILE A 167 7.54 -19.17 -9.88
N ASN A 168 8.08 -18.40 -10.80
CA ASN A 168 8.73 -18.91 -12.02
C ASN A 168 10.14 -19.47 -11.78
N GLY A 169 10.72 -19.33 -10.59
CA GLY A 169 12.08 -19.77 -10.30
C GLY A 169 13.18 -18.88 -10.90
N GLU A 170 12.84 -17.67 -11.31
CA GLU A 170 13.80 -16.66 -11.79
C GLU A 170 14.68 -16.10 -10.68
N VAL A 171 14.18 -16.16 -9.45
CA VAL A 171 14.91 -15.79 -8.22
C VAL A 171 14.74 -16.86 -7.15
N ASP A 172 15.66 -16.90 -6.21
CA ASP A 172 15.69 -17.88 -5.12
C ASP A 172 14.90 -17.40 -3.90
N TYR A 173 14.86 -16.07 -3.71
CA TYR A 173 14.18 -15.38 -2.63
C TYR A 173 13.42 -14.16 -3.14
N ALA A 174 12.36 -13.77 -2.41
CA ALA A 174 11.67 -12.50 -2.63
C ALA A 174 11.30 -11.83 -1.30
N LEU A 175 11.49 -10.51 -1.22
CA LEU A 175 11.06 -9.70 -0.08
C LEU A 175 9.63 -9.23 -0.33
N LEU A 176 8.66 -9.81 0.38
CA LEU A 176 7.24 -9.62 0.09
C LEU A 176 6.46 -9.17 1.33
N SER A 177 5.52 -8.25 1.16
CA SER A 177 4.54 -7.90 2.19
C SER A 177 3.49 -9.01 2.39
N LYS A 178 2.84 -9.05 3.55
CA LYS A 178 1.88 -10.08 3.95
C LYS A 178 0.84 -10.43 2.88
N LYS A 179 0.33 -9.46 2.17
CA LYS A 179 -0.63 -9.68 1.08
C LYS A 179 -0.06 -10.53 -0.07
N HIS A 180 1.19 -10.29 -0.45
CA HIS A 180 1.86 -11.07 -1.50
C HIS A 180 2.25 -12.45 -0.98
N VAL A 181 2.58 -12.57 0.31
CA VAL A 181 2.78 -13.86 0.99
C VAL A 181 1.55 -14.74 0.82
N LEU A 182 0.35 -14.22 1.10
CA LEU A 182 -0.90 -14.97 0.96
C LEU A 182 -1.12 -15.46 -0.47
N VAL A 183 -0.80 -14.63 -1.46
CA VAL A 183 -0.98 -15.00 -2.87
C VAL A 183 0.05 -16.03 -3.31
N VAL A 184 1.33 -15.86 -2.98
CA VAL A 184 2.40 -16.76 -3.43
C VAL A 184 2.29 -18.13 -2.81
N THR A 185 1.99 -18.24 -1.53
CA THR A 185 1.81 -19.51 -0.82
C THR A 185 0.51 -20.24 -1.20
N ALA A 186 -0.50 -19.50 -1.70
CA ALA A 186 -1.69 -20.10 -2.28
C ALA A 186 -1.42 -20.65 -3.68
N ALA A 187 -0.61 -19.94 -4.49
CA ALA A 187 -0.28 -20.32 -5.86
C ALA A 187 0.68 -21.51 -5.92
N ASP A 188 1.65 -21.57 -5.01
CA ASP A 188 2.65 -22.63 -4.96
C ASP A 188 2.98 -23.07 -3.53
N LYS A 189 2.64 -24.29 -3.18
CA LYS A 189 2.84 -24.88 -1.85
C LYS A 189 4.30 -25.17 -1.48
N ALA A 190 5.20 -25.18 -2.48
CA ALA A 190 6.63 -25.29 -2.24
C ALA A 190 7.26 -23.98 -1.76
N ILE A 191 6.55 -22.85 -1.91
CA ILE A 191 7.02 -21.56 -1.43
C ILE A 191 6.62 -21.36 0.01
N THR A 192 7.61 -21.06 0.85
CA THR A 192 7.43 -20.69 2.26
C THR A 192 7.87 -19.25 2.50
N CYS A 193 7.26 -18.56 3.47
CA CYS A 193 7.56 -17.20 3.87
C CYS A 193 7.59 -17.10 5.39
N GLU A 194 8.40 -17.95 6.03
CA GLU A 194 8.41 -18.10 7.49
C GLU A 194 9.20 -17.00 8.20
N GLN A 195 10.29 -16.54 7.57
CA GLN A 195 11.15 -15.51 8.15
C GLN A 195 10.59 -14.11 7.87
N SER A 196 10.53 -13.27 8.90
CA SER A 196 10.08 -11.89 8.79
C SER A 196 11.19 -10.89 9.08
N LEU A 197 11.04 -9.68 8.53
CA LEU A 197 11.88 -8.53 8.81
C LEU A 197 11.26 -7.61 9.87
N ALA A 198 10.31 -8.11 10.65
CA ALA A 198 9.76 -7.38 11.80
C ALA A 198 10.85 -7.15 12.85
N SER A 199 10.76 -6.05 13.61
CA SER A 199 11.71 -5.75 14.69
C SER A 199 11.63 -6.76 15.87
N ALA A 200 10.52 -7.49 15.98
CA ALA A 200 10.29 -8.48 17.04
C ALA A 200 9.43 -9.66 16.55
N GLY A 201 9.45 -10.75 17.29
CA GLY A 201 8.65 -11.94 17.04
C GLY A 201 9.49 -13.21 16.85
N PRO A 202 8.89 -14.40 16.96
CA PRO A 202 9.62 -15.69 16.99
C PRO A 202 10.35 -15.98 15.67
N ASN A 203 9.82 -15.53 14.55
CA ASN A 203 10.38 -15.74 13.20
C ASN A 203 11.05 -14.48 12.65
N SER A 204 11.34 -13.50 13.50
CA SER A 204 12.00 -12.24 13.13
C SER A 204 13.50 -12.47 12.98
N LEU A 205 14.04 -12.22 11.78
CA LEU A 205 15.49 -12.24 11.55
C LEU A 205 16.22 -11.19 12.41
N PRO A 206 15.74 -9.93 12.51
CA PRO A 206 16.34 -8.96 13.43
C PRO A 206 16.40 -9.42 14.88
N ALA A 207 15.33 -10.05 15.38
CA ALA A 207 15.29 -10.54 16.76
C ALA A 207 16.19 -11.77 16.98
N GLN A 208 16.27 -12.66 16.00
CA GLN A 208 17.11 -13.87 16.07
C GLN A 208 18.60 -13.55 16.00
N THR A 209 18.99 -12.56 15.21
CA THR A 209 20.39 -12.17 15.03
C THR A 209 20.85 -11.07 15.98
N GLY A 210 19.92 -10.32 16.57
CA GLY A 210 20.24 -9.09 17.31
C GLY A 210 20.64 -7.91 16.42
N ASN A 211 20.50 -8.04 15.09
CA ASN A 211 20.85 -6.99 14.12
C ASN A 211 19.63 -6.15 13.71
N PRO A 212 19.45 -4.94 14.25
CA PRO A 212 18.31 -4.10 13.94
C PRO A 212 18.31 -3.58 12.48
N LYS A 213 19.45 -3.62 11.78
CA LYS A 213 19.53 -3.21 10.37
C LYS A 213 18.81 -4.15 9.41
N LEU A 214 18.48 -5.36 9.87
CA LEU A 214 17.65 -6.29 9.13
C LEU A 214 16.16 -5.98 9.29
N ALA A 215 15.78 -5.09 10.22
CA ALA A 215 14.39 -4.72 10.40
C ALA A 215 13.89 -3.88 9.23
N PHE A 216 12.83 -4.34 8.58
CA PHE A 216 12.17 -3.59 7.54
C PHE A 216 10.65 -3.86 7.56
N GLY A 217 9.89 -2.76 7.60
CA GLY A 217 8.46 -2.77 7.45
C GLY A 217 8.04 -1.93 6.25
N TRP A 218 6.93 -2.29 5.67
CA TRP A 218 6.28 -1.46 4.69
C TRP A 218 5.26 -0.57 5.40
N ASP A 219 5.54 0.71 5.45
CA ASP A 219 4.67 1.72 6.02
C ASP A 219 4.06 2.57 4.92
N MET A 220 2.74 2.65 4.92
CA MET A 220 1.99 3.43 3.93
C MET A 220 0.84 4.18 4.58
N THR A 221 0.45 5.25 3.93
CA THR A 221 -0.74 6.02 4.29
C THR A 221 -1.63 6.23 3.08
N TRP A 222 -2.93 6.35 3.32
CA TRP A 222 -3.89 6.86 2.36
C TRP A 222 -4.18 8.31 2.70
N MET A 223 -4.05 9.16 1.70
CA MET A 223 -4.14 10.61 1.85
C MET A 223 -5.25 11.19 1.00
N ALA A 224 -5.95 12.17 1.57
CA ALA A 224 -6.88 13.04 0.87
C ALA A 224 -6.17 14.35 0.49
N LEU A 225 -6.30 14.75 -0.76
CA LEU A 225 -5.79 16.01 -1.29
C LEU A 225 -6.95 16.79 -1.95
N ASN A 226 -6.82 18.11 -1.97
CA ASN A 226 -7.86 19.00 -2.52
C ASN A 226 -9.23 18.79 -1.88
N MET A 227 -9.25 18.47 -0.60
CA MET A 227 -10.45 18.24 0.21
C MET A 227 -10.47 19.15 1.43
N THR A 228 -11.66 19.56 1.83
CA THR A 228 -11.87 20.14 3.15
C THR A 228 -11.77 19.05 4.22
N PRO A 229 -11.48 19.38 5.48
CA PRO A 229 -11.48 18.41 6.58
C PRO A 229 -12.79 17.60 6.66
N ALA A 230 -13.94 18.23 6.47
CA ALA A 230 -15.25 17.56 6.52
C ALA A 230 -15.43 16.54 5.37
N GLN A 231 -14.94 16.84 4.16
CA GLN A 231 -14.95 15.89 3.04
C GLN A 231 -14.00 14.72 3.31
N ALA A 232 -12.81 14.99 3.84
CA ALA A 232 -11.84 13.97 4.19
C ALA A 232 -12.37 13.03 5.31
N ASP A 233 -13.03 13.58 6.33
CA ASP A 233 -13.67 12.78 7.38
C ASP A 233 -14.81 11.93 6.84
N SER A 234 -15.65 12.45 5.95
CA SER A 234 -16.70 11.69 5.29
C SER A 234 -16.12 10.51 4.49
N LEU A 235 -15.07 10.78 3.70
CA LEU A 235 -14.38 9.73 2.92
C LEU A 235 -13.74 8.69 3.84
N LYS A 236 -13.08 9.13 4.93
CA LYS A 236 -12.49 8.25 5.94
C LYS A 236 -13.55 7.30 6.53
N MET A 237 -14.69 7.80 6.93
CA MET A 237 -15.78 6.99 7.47
C MET A 237 -16.27 5.94 6.46
N ARG A 238 -16.41 6.32 5.19
CA ARG A 238 -16.77 5.37 4.14
C ARG A 238 -15.70 4.31 3.91
N MET A 239 -14.42 4.68 3.92
CA MET A 239 -13.32 3.71 3.82
C MET A 239 -13.33 2.74 5.01
N MET A 240 -13.62 3.22 6.22
CA MET A 240 -13.74 2.38 7.42
C MET A 240 -14.90 1.39 7.31
N GLU A 241 -16.08 1.81 6.84
CA GLU A 241 -17.25 0.94 6.63
C GLU A 241 -16.96 -0.18 5.63
N LYS A 242 -16.15 0.09 4.61
CA LYS A 242 -15.77 -0.89 3.59
C LYS A 242 -14.54 -1.72 3.97
N HIS A 243 -13.93 -1.40 5.11
CA HIS A 243 -12.75 -2.12 5.61
C HIS A 243 -13.18 -3.44 6.25
N LEU A 244 -12.75 -4.56 5.66
CA LEU A 244 -13.20 -5.89 6.05
C LEU A 244 -12.18 -6.61 6.94
N ASP A 245 -12.68 -7.45 7.82
CA ASP A 245 -11.89 -8.49 8.47
C ASP A 245 -11.78 -9.69 7.52
N CYS A 246 -10.57 -9.98 7.03
CA CYS A 246 -10.34 -10.91 5.95
C CYS A 246 -9.95 -12.31 6.38
N THR A 247 -10.54 -12.85 7.38
CA THR A 247 -10.33 -14.26 7.72
C THR A 247 -10.87 -15.22 6.66
N THR A 248 -11.73 -14.75 5.75
CA THR A 248 -12.51 -15.62 4.86
C THR A 248 -12.46 -15.31 3.35
N ALA A 249 -11.92 -14.19 2.89
CA ALA A 249 -12.02 -13.80 1.48
C ALA A 249 -10.70 -13.28 0.89
N ILE A 250 -9.97 -14.14 0.19
CA ILE A 250 -8.69 -13.80 -0.48
C ILE A 250 -8.84 -12.64 -1.48
N GLY A 251 -9.99 -12.52 -2.16
CA GLY A 251 -10.23 -11.46 -3.15
C GLY A 251 -10.32 -10.04 -2.57
N THR A 252 -10.56 -9.91 -1.26
CA THR A 252 -10.72 -8.61 -0.59
C THR A 252 -9.58 -8.28 0.38
N TRP A 253 -8.52 -9.10 0.43
CA TRP A 253 -7.43 -8.98 1.38
C TRP A 253 -6.68 -7.64 1.33
N SER A 254 -6.75 -6.90 0.21
CA SER A 254 -6.14 -5.57 0.10
C SER A 254 -6.75 -4.51 1.05
N LYS A 255 -7.92 -4.80 1.61
CA LYS A 255 -8.66 -3.94 2.54
C LYS A 255 -8.61 -4.41 4.00
N CYS A 256 -7.92 -5.50 4.28
CA CYS A 256 -8.10 -6.23 5.51
C CYS A 256 -7.21 -5.82 6.67
N ASN A 257 -7.78 -5.76 7.88
CA ASN A 257 -7.08 -5.52 9.14
C ASN A 257 -5.99 -6.56 9.42
N THR A 258 -6.22 -7.83 9.08
CA THR A 258 -5.29 -8.93 9.36
C THR A 258 -4.03 -8.92 8.50
N VAL A 259 -4.02 -8.16 7.42
CA VAL A 259 -2.87 -8.02 6.52
C VAL A 259 -1.94 -6.91 6.96
N TYR A 260 -2.50 -5.87 7.57
CA TYR A 260 -1.78 -4.68 8.03
C TYR A 260 -2.15 -4.35 9.47
N ASN A 261 -1.22 -3.74 10.19
CA ASN A 261 -1.55 -2.98 11.40
C ASN A 261 -2.11 -1.64 10.94
N THR A 262 -3.43 -1.55 10.87
CA THR A 262 -4.13 -0.35 10.38
C THR A 262 -4.45 0.59 11.53
N SER A 263 -4.18 1.87 11.34
CA SER A 263 -4.64 2.96 12.21
C SER A 263 -5.41 3.99 11.37
N TRP A 264 -6.51 4.46 11.90
CA TRP A 264 -7.36 5.49 11.30
C TRP A 264 -7.21 6.87 11.96
N ASP A 265 -6.48 6.93 13.08
CA ASP A 265 -6.44 8.11 13.93
C ASP A 265 -5.08 8.82 13.94
N LEU A 266 -4.11 8.35 13.14
CA LEU A 266 -2.82 9.01 13.04
C LEU A 266 -2.91 10.28 12.20
N THR A 267 -2.39 11.35 12.77
CA THR A 267 -2.19 12.62 12.07
C THR A 267 -0.99 12.56 11.12
N THR A 268 -0.95 13.45 10.14
CA THR A 268 0.20 13.60 9.24
C THR A 268 1.51 13.83 10.00
N ASN A 269 1.48 14.62 11.09
CA ASN A 269 2.66 14.86 11.92
C ASN A 269 3.17 13.60 12.64
N GLU A 270 2.26 12.77 13.15
CA GLU A 270 2.63 11.49 13.78
C GLU A 270 3.22 10.51 12.78
N ILE A 271 2.71 10.48 11.55
CA ILE A 271 3.27 9.67 10.47
C ILE A 271 4.66 10.16 10.08
N ASN A 272 4.85 11.46 9.90
CA ASN A 272 6.16 12.04 9.63
C ASN A 272 7.18 11.69 10.72
N SER A 273 6.79 11.79 12.00
CA SER A 273 7.65 11.42 13.12
C SER A 273 8.03 9.93 13.13
N ARG A 274 7.17 9.05 12.63
CA ARG A 274 7.46 7.61 12.48
C ARG A 274 8.40 7.34 11.31
N TRP A 275 8.25 8.09 10.22
CA TRP A 275 9.04 7.89 9.02
C TRP A 275 10.42 8.55 9.10
N GLU A 276 10.60 9.62 9.87
CA GLU A 276 11.87 10.34 9.95
C GLU A 276 13.09 9.44 10.23
N PRO A 277 13.07 8.54 11.26
CA PRO A 277 14.19 7.63 11.49
C PRO A 277 14.44 6.66 10.33
N MET A 278 13.38 6.25 9.63
CA MET A 278 13.49 5.36 8.47
C MET A 278 14.10 6.11 7.28
N VAL A 279 13.65 7.33 7.02
CA VAL A 279 14.17 8.20 5.96
C VAL A 279 15.64 8.55 6.23
N GLU A 280 15.99 8.90 7.46
CA GLU A 280 17.39 9.19 7.84
C GLU A 280 18.30 7.97 7.73
N SER A 281 17.81 6.78 8.11
CA SER A 281 18.59 5.54 7.97
C SER A 281 18.85 5.14 6.53
N GLN A 282 18.12 5.74 5.60
CA GLN A 282 18.21 5.48 4.15
C GLN A 282 19.14 6.46 3.43
N ARG A 283 19.62 7.51 4.14
CA ARG A 283 20.65 8.44 3.68
C ARG A 283 22.04 7.88 3.96
#